data_fa05ece93580119d4f9ab4c18a813d81
#
_entry.id   fa05ece93580119d4f9ab4c18a813d81
#
_cell.length_a   1.000
_cell.length_b   1.000
_cell.length_c   1.000
_cell.angle_alpha   90.00
_cell.angle_beta   90.00
_cell.angle_gamma   90.00
#
_symmetry.space_group_name_H-M   'P 1'
#
loop_
_entity.id
_entity.type
_entity.pdbx_description
1 polymer ?
#
loop_
_entity_poly.entity_id
_entity_poly.type
_entity_poly.pdbx_seq_one_letter_code
_entity_poly.pdbx_strand_id
1 'polypeptide(L)'
;VLSVLGVLVIYGALSSLRLLQAAHHLERGETAITTVRAELTTADLTESKATPELHVAEAEFAEAHNEIHSSWLDPLHVVPYVGRQVDSLNALSGAAATVTQLGSTALSRVQSLLSAPHHTPAERAVVVRNLASVIDGLNSRVERISLGPSKALLPIIATKRNTFVTDLNKLRAGLNKGQAAADAIATLLDNDQRYLIFTANNAEMRDGSGMFLQAGTVTTDDGRLTLGGFHSTAELASPTPLTPISGDLAARWGALSPNADYRNLGLSPQFELNAPVAAAMWKAQTGQKVDGVLTVDVAALQDLLAVTGPVSAGGVTIDAADVQHYLFVTQYVGVTGNAATNETRRQELGLLAEGVFRAIQGGGVSLTHLASALDQAVDGRHILAWSADPTTEADWVTAGASGQLGPDDVLLGTINKGVNKLDPYQQVTARLRLSPHGEDTDVQISATMHNNTPPGLPPYTVGGATPASPVDYYTGALALDLPKSAGDVTERGGTGVVAIGADGPSNVL
;
A
#
# COMPACT_ATOMS: atom_id res chain seq x y z
N VAL A 1 -12.60 -44.87 -50.04
CA VAL A 1 -11.43 -44.68 -49.21
C VAL A 1 -10.66 -43.40 -49.60
N LEU A 2 -10.34 -43.18 -50.88
CA LEU A 2 -9.64 -41.98 -51.38
C LEU A 2 -10.46 -40.69 -51.15
N SER A 3 -11.76 -40.73 -51.30
CA SER A 3 -12.67 -39.56 -51.03
C SER A 3 -12.76 -39.22 -49.56
N VAL A 4 -12.74 -40.20 -48.65
CA VAL A 4 -12.71 -39.98 -47.20
C VAL A 4 -11.39 -39.41 -46.72
N LEU A 5 -10.28 -39.91 -47.27
CA LEU A 5 -8.94 -39.37 -47.01
C LEU A 5 -8.81 -37.92 -47.50
N GLY A 6 -9.34 -37.59 -48.68
CA GLY A 6 -9.40 -36.23 -49.21
C GLY A 6 -10.20 -35.29 -48.32
N VAL A 7 -11.37 -35.70 -47.82
CA VAL A 7 -12.19 -34.92 -46.87
C VAL A 7 -11.45 -34.72 -45.56
N LEU A 8 -10.80 -35.74 -45.02
CA LEU A 8 -10.02 -35.60 -43.76
C LEU A 8 -8.82 -34.67 -43.91
N VAL A 9 -8.12 -34.68 -45.06
CA VAL A 9 -7.01 -33.76 -45.32
C VAL A 9 -7.50 -32.32 -45.46
N ILE A 10 -8.59 -32.09 -46.18
CA ILE A 10 -9.20 -30.77 -46.33
C ILE A 10 -9.70 -30.26 -44.96
N TYR A 11 -10.36 -31.12 -44.18
CA TYR A 11 -10.80 -30.78 -42.84
C TYR A 11 -9.63 -30.43 -41.91
N GLY A 12 -8.56 -31.24 -41.93
CA GLY A 12 -7.33 -30.96 -41.17
C GLY A 12 -6.67 -29.65 -41.57
N ALA A 13 -6.63 -29.33 -42.87
CA ALA A 13 -6.08 -28.07 -43.36
C ALA A 13 -6.92 -26.85 -42.94
N LEU A 14 -8.26 -26.94 -43.03
CA LEU A 14 -9.16 -25.86 -42.61
C LEU A 14 -9.12 -25.65 -41.10
N SER A 15 -9.11 -26.73 -40.31
CA SER A 15 -8.98 -26.65 -38.87
C SER A 15 -7.64 -26.04 -38.45
N SER A 16 -6.55 -26.37 -39.12
CA SER A 16 -5.24 -25.77 -38.87
C SER A 16 -5.20 -24.30 -39.23
N LEU A 17 -5.85 -23.88 -40.32
CA LEU A 17 -5.96 -22.47 -40.70
C LEU A 17 -6.69 -21.65 -39.66
N ARG A 18 -7.78 -22.16 -39.13
CA ARG A 18 -8.57 -21.51 -38.04
C ARG A 18 -7.76 -21.36 -36.77
N LEU A 19 -7.03 -22.39 -36.36
CA LEU A 19 -6.16 -22.31 -35.18
C LEU A 19 -5.00 -21.34 -35.39
N LEU A 20 -4.46 -21.20 -36.62
CA LEU A 20 -3.46 -20.18 -36.92
C LEU A 20 -4.03 -18.76 -36.88
N GLN A 21 -5.25 -18.54 -37.36
CA GLN A 21 -5.93 -17.26 -37.27
C GLN A 21 -6.19 -16.90 -35.81
N ALA A 22 -6.72 -17.82 -35.01
CA ALA A 22 -6.91 -17.63 -33.59
C ALA A 22 -5.59 -17.31 -32.86
N ALA A 23 -4.49 -18.01 -33.20
CA ALA A 23 -3.19 -17.71 -32.62
C ALA A 23 -2.71 -16.29 -32.94
N HIS A 24 -2.93 -15.80 -34.16
CA HIS A 24 -2.60 -14.43 -34.55
C HIS A 24 -3.43 -13.40 -33.82
N HIS A 25 -4.74 -13.63 -33.63
CA HIS A 25 -5.60 -12.76 -32.80
C HIS A 25 -5.15 -12.76 -31.32
N LEU A 26 -4.80 -13.92 -30.76
CA LEU A 26 -4.28 -14.00 -29.39
C LEU A 26 -2.98 -13.21 -29.22
N GLU A 27 -2.04 -13.26 -30.16
CA GLU A 27 -0.81 -12.47 -30.12
C GLU A 27 -1.08 -10.96 -30.16
N ARG A 28 -1.99 -10.51 -31.01
CA ARG A 28 -2.34 -9.09 -31.08
C ARG A 28 -3.05 -8.62 -29.83
N GLY A 29 -3.96 -9.42 -29.28
CA GLY A 29 -4.61 -9.14 -28.00
C GLY A 29 -3.59 -9.07 -26.84
N GLU A 30 -2.62 -10.00 -26.78
CA GLU A 30 -1.54 -9.99 -25.78
C GLU A 30 -0.66 -8.74 -25.91
N THR A 31 -0.35 -8.31 -27.13
CA THR A 31 0.40 -7.09 -27.40
C THR A 31 -0.34 -5.86 -26.92
N ALA A 32 -1.64 -5.74 -27.24
CA ALA A 32 -2.48 -4.62 -26.79
C ALA A 32 -2.57 -4.56 -25.27
N ILE A 33 -2.78 -5.69 -24.57
CA ILE A 33 -2.76 -5.75 -23.10
C ILE A 33 -1.41 -5.35 -22.52
N THR A 34 -0.31 -5.70 -23.17
CA THR A 34 1.04 -5.29 -22.73
C THR A 34 1.19 -3.77 -22.79
N THR A 35 0.69 -3.15 -23.85
CA THR A 35 0.64 -1.68 -23.99
C THR A 35 -0.25 -1.06 -22.92
N VAL A 36 -1.46 -1.60 -22.69
CA VAL A 36 -2.35 -1.15 -21.61
C VAL A 36 -1.64 -1.18 -20.25
N ARG A 37 -0.93 -2.26 -19.93
CA ARG A 37 -0.18 -2.37 -18.65
C ARG A 37 0.93 -1.34 -18.53
N ALA A 38 1.60 -1.00 -19.61
CA ALA A 38 2.68 -0.03 -19.61
C ALA A 38 2.18 1.42 -19.46
N GLU A 39 0.98 1.69 -19.95
CA GLU A 39 0.39 3.03 -20.01
C GLU A 39 -0.63 3.31 -18.90
N LEU A 40 -1.24 2.27 -18.32
CA LEU A 40 -2.29 2.42 -17.31
C LEU A 40 -1.68 2.60 -15.93
N THR A 41 -1.63 3.85 -15.47
CA THR A 41 -1.37 4.19 -14.07
C THR A 41 -2.67 4.66 -13.40
N THR A 42 -2.73 4.66 -12.07
CA THR A 42 -3.90 5.16 -11.33
C THR A 42 -4.18 6.63 -11.67
N ALA A 43 -3.13 7.41 -11.92
CA ALA A 43 -3.24 8.82 -12.31
C ALA A 43 -3.84 9.00 -13.71
N ASP A 44 -3.57 8.06 -14.63
CA ASP A 44 -3.98 8.14 -16.05
C ASP A 44 -5.38 7.59 -16.33
N LEU A 45 -6.08 7.05 -15.32
CA LEU A 45 -7.44 6.49 -15.47
C LEU A 45 -8.44 7.46 -16.14
N THR A 46 -8.27 8.76 -15.94
CA THR A 46 -9.13 9.79 -16.56
C THR A 46 -8.68 10.22 -17.94
N GLU A 47 -7.42 10.04 -18.33
CA GLU A 47 -6.86 10.54 -19.60
C GLU A 47 -7.08 9.61 -20.80
N SER A 48 -7.75 8.48 -20.62
CA SER A 48 -8.24 7.59 -21.71
C SER A 48 -7.17 6.96 -22.63
N LYS A 49 -5.88 7.07 -22.34
CA LYS A 49 -4.82 6.55 -23.21
C LYS A 49 -4.86 5.03 -23.38
N ALA A 50 -5.23 4.31 -22.32
CA ALA A 50 -5.35 2.85 -22.35
C ALA A 50 -6.67 2.35 -22.96
N THR A 51 -7.70 3.19 -23.10
CA THR A 51 -9.02 2.78 -23.58
C THR A 51 -9.00 2.24 -25.02
N PRO A 52 -8.34 2.88 -26.01
CA PRO A 52 -8.29 2.35 -27.37
C PRO A 52 -7.62 0.96 -27.42
N GLU A 53 -6.49 0.77 -26.75
CA GLU A 53 -5.75 -0.48 -26.73
C GLU A 53 -6.52 -1.59 -26.02
N LEU A 54 -7.28 -1.24 -24.96
CA LEU A 54 -8.15 -2.20 -24.28
C LEU A 54 -9.30 -2.66 -25.18
N HIS A 55 -9.88 -1.79 -26.01
CA HIS A 55 -10.87 -2.17 -27.01
C HIS A 55 -10.27 -3.02 -28.14
N VAL A 56 -9.02 -2.74 -28.56
CA VAL A 56 -8.30 -3.60 -29.49
C VAL A 56 -8.13 -5.00 -28.90
N ALA A 57 -7.68 -5.09 -27.64
CA ALA A 57 -7.53 -6.38 -26.96
C ALA A 57 -8.86 -7.14 -26.85
N GLU A 58 -9.95 -6.42 -26.49
CA GLU A 58 -11.30 -6.99 -26.41
C GLU A 58 -11.73 -7.60 -27.76
N ALA A 59 -11.59 -6.85 -28.86
CA ALA A 59 -11.94 -7.32 -30.20
C ALA A 59 -11.09 -8.53 -30.62
N GLU A 60 -9.77 -8.46 -30.44
CA GLU A 60 -8.86 -9.52 -30.83
C GLU A 60 -9.09 -10.82 -30.04
N PHE A 61 -9.31 -10.75 -28.73
CA PHE A 61 -9.62 -11.94 -27.94
C PHE A 61 -11.01 -12.50 -28.24
N ALA A 62 -12.00 -11.65 -28.56
CA ALA A 62 -13.31 -12.10 -29.00
C ALA A 62 -13.24 -12.85 -30.34
N GLU A 63 -12.47 -12.33 -31.32
CA GLU A 63 -12.26 -13.03 -32.60
C GLU A 63 -11.51 -14.34 -32.41
N ALA A 64 -10.46 -14.36 -31.59
CA ALA A 64 -9.75 -15.60 -31.26
C ALA A 64 -10.71 -16.65 -30.66
N HIS A 65 -11.58 -16.24 -29.74
CA HIS A 65 -12.57 -17.11 -29.14
C HIS A 65 -13.57 -17.63 -30.16
N ASN A 66 -14.09 -16.77 -31.04
CA ASN A 66 -15.02 -17.14 -32.11
C ASN A 66 -14.42 -18.16 -33.08
N GLU A 67 -13.15 -17.97 -33.46
CA GLU A 67 -12.42 -18.91 -34.32
C GLU A 67 -12.25 -20.30 -33.69
N ILE A 68 -11.92 -20.33 -32.38
CA ILE A 68 -11.74 -21.58 -31.62
C ILE A 68 -13.08 -22.25 -31.31
N HIS A 69 -14.12 -21.47 -31.04
CA HIS A 69 -15.47 -21.99 -30.73
C HIS A 69 -16.28 -22.30 -31.99
N SER A 70 -15.69 -22.26 -33.17
CA SER A 70 -16.40 -22.53 -34.40
C SER A 70 -16.79 -24.02 -34.53
N SER A 71 -17.98 -24.29 -35.08
CA SER A 71 -18.48 -25.66 -35.31
C SER A 71 -17.55 -26.56 -36.16
N TRP A 72 -16.62 -25.95 -36.87
CA TRP A 72 -15.58 -26.67 -37.59
C TRP A 72 -14.60 -27.44 -36.70
N LEU A 73 -14.43 -27.02 -35.45
CA LEU A 73 -13.55 -27.67 -34.49
C LEU A 73 -14.27 -28.68 -33.60
N ASP A 74 -15.62 -28.74 -33.63
CA ASP A 74 -16.44 -29.66 -32.82
C ASP A 74 -15.99 -31.13 -32.92
N PRO A 75 -15.69 -31.68 -34.11
CA PRO A 75 -15.21 -33.07 -34.23
C PRO A 75 -13.88 -33.31 -33.50
N LEU A 76 -13.06 -32.30 -33.28
CA LEU A 76 -11.78 -32.45 -32.57
C LEU A 76 -11.96 -32.66 -31.07
N HIS A 77 -13.06 -32.21 -30.48
CA HIS A 77 -13.33 -32.36 -29.02
C HIS A 77 -13.45 -33.85 -28.62
N VAL A 78 -13.94 -34.73 -29.51
CA VAL A 78 -14.06 -36.16 -29.22
C VAL A 78 -12.76 -36.94 -29.42
N VAL A 79 -11.71 -36.33 -29.99
CA VAL A 79 -10.41 -36.98 -30.18
C VAL A 79 -9.61 -36.91 -28.90
N PRO A 80 -9.29 -38.05 -28.25
CA PRO A 80 -8.50 -38.05 -27.05
C PRO A 80 -7.20 -37.24 -27.20
N TYR A 81 -6.78 -36.50 -26.17
CA TYR A 81 -5.64 -35.61 -26.16
C TYR A 81 -5.82 -34.33 -27.00
N VAL A 82 -6.27 -34.42 -28.27
CA VAL A 82 -6.49 -33.25 -29.15
C VAL A 82 -7.65 -32.39 -28.58
N GLY A 83 -8.75 -33.03 -28.21
CA GLY A 83 -9.91 -32.33 -27.62
C GLY A 83 -9.54 -31.49 -26.39
N ARG A 84 -8.68 -32.02 -25.53
CA ARG A 84 -8.20 -31.25 -24.36
C ARG A 84 -7.42 -30.00 -24.74
N GLN A 85 -6.66 -30.01 -25.83
CA GLN A 85 -5.97 -28.81 -26.30
C GLN A 85 -6.97 -27.76 -26.78
N VAL A 86 -7.95 -28.19 -27.57
CA VAL A 86 -9.02 -27.32 -28.07
C VAL A 86 -9.87 -26.78 -26.93
N ASP A 87 -10.27 -27.63 -25.97
CA ASP A 87 -11.01 -27.20 -24.77
C ASP A 87 -10.23 -26.17 -23.95
N SER A 88 -8.93 -26.39 -23.76
CA SER A 88 -8.07 -25.44 -23.01
C SER A 88 -7.93 -24.13 -23.76
N LEU A 89 -7.71 -24.14 -25.07
CA LEU A 89 -7.61 -22.91 -25.88
C LEU A 89 -8.95 -22.17 -25.91
N ASN A 90 -10.06 -22.87 -26.06
CA ASN A 90 -11.39 -22.27 -26.02
C ASN A 90 -11.69 -21.60 -24.67
N ALA A 91 -11.37 -22.28 -23.56
CA ALA A 91 -11.57 -21.70 -22.23
C ALA A 91 -10.65 -20.49 -21.98
N LEU A 92 -9.39 -20.54 -22.43
CA LEU A 92 -8.44 -19.42 -22.26
C LEU A 92 -8.83 -18.21 -23.11
N SER A 93 -9.19 -18.41 -24.39
CA SER A 93 -9.62 -17.31 -25.26
C SER A 93 -10.92 -16.68 -24.76
N GLY A 94 -11.90 -17.48 -24.33
CA GLY A 94 -13.13 -17.00 -23.73
C GLY A 94 -12.91 -16.27 -22.41
N ALA A 95 -11.97 -16.75 -21.58
CA ALA A 95 -11.58 -16.06 -20.36
C ALA A 95 -10.92 -14.71 -20.66
N ALA A 96 -10.00 -14.65 -21.62
CA ALA A 96 -9.33 -13.40 -22.04
C ALA A 96 -10.35 -12.39 -22.59
N ALA A 97 -11.25 -12.82 -23.49
CA ALA A 97 -12.32 -11.99 -24.03
C ALA A 97 -13.23 -11.44 -22.89
N THR A 98 -13.58 -12.30 -21.93
CA THR A 98 -14.42 -11.91 -20.79
C THR A 98 -13.71 -10.89 -19.90
N VAL A 99 -12.42 -11.11 -19.54
CA VAL A 99 -11.66 -10.19 -18.70
C VAL A 99 -11.54 -8.82 -19.36
N THR A 100 -11.20 -8.78 -20.67
CA THR A 100 -11.03 -7.51 -21.38
C THR A 100 -12.35 -6.76 -21.53
N GLN A 101 -13.46 -7.45 -21.81
CA GLN A 101 -14.81 -6.85 -21.88
C GLN A 101 -15.25 -6.29 -20.51
N LEU A 102 -15.03 -7.04 -19.44
CA LEU A 102 -15.33 -6.58 -18.09
C LEU A 102 -14.46 -5.36 -17.72
N GLY A 103 -13.18 -5.40 -18.08
CA GLY A 103 -12.23 -4.31 -17.86
C GLY A 103 -12.61 -3.04 -18.61
N SER A 104 -12.94 -3.12 -19.92
CA SER A 104 -13.36 -1.97 -20.72
C SER A 104 -14.65 -1.35 -20.20
N THR A 105 -15.61 -2.18 -19.81
CA THR A 105 -16.87 -1.73 -19.19
C THR A 105 -16.65 -1.04 -17.86
N ALA A 106 -15.82 -1.62 -16.98
CA ALA A 106 -15.49 -1.06 -15.68
C ALA A 106 -14.73 0.27 -15.84
N LEU A 107 -13.72 0.31 -16.71
CA LEU A 107 -12.93 1.52 -16.99
C LEU A 107 -13.83 2.67 -17.49
N SER A 108 -14.72 2.40 -18.45
CA SER A 108 -15.66 3.41 -18.96
C SER A 108 -16.57 3.96 -17.85
N ARG A 109 -17.01 3.10 -16.93
CA ARG A 109 -17.85 3.49 -15.80
C ARG A 109 -17.08 4.31 -14.76
N VAL A 110 -15.84 3.91 -14.45
CA VAL A 110 -14.93 4.68 -13.58
C VAL A 110 -14.66 6.06 -14.18
N GLN A 111 -14.33 6.13 -15.47
CA GLN A 111 -14.13 7.40 -16.16
C GLN A 111 -15.36 8.31 -16.12
N SER A 112 -16.55 7.76 -16.33
CA SER A 112 -17.80 8.50 -16.20
C SER A 112 -18.02 9.05 -14.79
N LEU A 113 -17.72 8.28 -13.75
CA LEU A 113 -17.82 8.71 -12.36
C LEU A 113 -16.82 9.82 -12.03
N LEU A 114 -15.58 9.70 -12.50
CA LEU A 114 -14.50 10.64 -12.20
C LEU A 114 -14.53 11.91 -13.04
N SER A 115 -15.14 11.88 -14.23
CA SER A 115 -15.26 13.05 -15.13
C SER A 115 -16.37 14.01 -14.72
N ALA A 116 -17.31 13.59 -13.88
CA ALA A 116 -18.35 14.47 -13.38
C ALA A 116 -17.75 15.46 -12.36
N PRO A 117 -18.19 16.72 -12.33
CA PRO A 117 -17.73 17.67 -11.33
C PRO A 117 -18.24 17.29 -9.95
N HIS A 118 -17.32 17.14 -8.99
CA HIS A 118 -17.61 16.77 -7.60
C HIS A 118 -17.11 17.88 -6.68
N HIS A 119 -17.98 18.85 -6.41
CA HIS A 119 -17.59 20.08 -5.69
C HIS A 119 -17.75 19.95 -4.17
N THR A 120 -18.67 19.10 -3.70
CA THR A 120 -18.93 18.93 -2.29
C THR A 120 -18.30 17.65 -1.71
N PRO A 121 -17.96 17.62 -0.41
CA PRO A 121 -17.50 16.41 0.25
C PRO A 121 -18.49 15.24 0.13
N ALA A 122 -19.77 15.50 0.28
CA ALA A 122 -20.84 14.49 0.15
C ALA A 122 -20.86 13.85 -1.25
N GLU A 123 -20.74 14.65 -2.32
CA GLU A 123 -20.66 14.12 -3.69
C GLU A 123 -19.45 13.21 -3.87
N ARG A 124 -18.30 13.55 -3.30
CA ARG A 124 -17.10 12.71 -3.36
C ARG A 124 -17.26 11.41 -2.59
N ALA A 125 -17.88 11.43 -1.42
CA ALA A 125 -18.21 10.22 -0.67
C ALA A 125 -19.12 9.29 -1.50
N VAL A 126 -20.09 9.84 -2.23
CA VAL A 126 -20.94 9.07 -3.17
C VAL A 126 -20.08 8.46 -4.30
N VAL A 127 -19.13 9.21 -4.85
CA VAL A 127 -18.22 8.68 -5.89
C VAL A 127 -17.42 7.50 -5.37
N VAL A 128 -16.83 7.60 -4.17
CA VAL A 128 -16.06 6.51 -3.56
C VAL A 128 -16.93 5.26 -3.39
N ARG A 129 -18.16 5.39 -2.86
CA ARG A 129 -19.10 4.26 -2.75
C ARG A 129 -19.44 3.65 -4.10
N ASN A 130 -19.65 4.47 -5.14
CA ASN A 130 -19.93 3.98 -6.48
C ASN A 130 -18.70 3.27 -7.09
N LEU A 131 -17.49 3.76 -6.85
CA LEU A 131 -16.25 3.09 -7.26
C LEU A 131 -16.11 1.72 -6.58
N ALA A 132 -16.33 1.65 -5.26
CA ALA A 132 -16.35 0.38 -4.53
C ALA A 132 -17.33 -0.62 -5.17
N SER A 133 -18.55 -0.18 -5.48
CA SER A 133 -19.57 -1.03 -6.15
C SER A 133 -19.16 -1.48 -7.56
N VAL A 134 -18.45 -0.65 -8.33
CA VAL A 134 -17.95 -1.04 -9.66
C VAL A 134 -16.86 -2.10 -9.52
N ILE A 135 -15.94 -1.93 -8.57
CA ILE A 135 -14.85 -2.88 -8.32
C ILE A 135 -15.41 -4.21 -7.80
N ASP A 136 -16.34 -4.19 -6.86
CA ASP A 136 -17.04 -5.39 -6.37
C ASP A 136 -17.71 -6.17 -7.50
N GLY A 137 -18.48 -5.47 -8.35
CA GLY A 137 -19.11 -6.07 -9.52
C GLY A 137 -18.12 -6.67 -10.52
N LEU A 138 -16.95 -6.07 -10.71
CA LEU A 138 -15.88 -6.59 -11.55
C LEU A 138 -15.25 -7.82 -10.89
N ASN A 139 -14.88 -7.72 -9.63
CA ASN A 139 -14.23 -8.78 -8.86
C ASN A 139 -15.07 -10.05 -8.83
N SER A 140 -16.36 -9.93 -8.47
CA SER A 140 -17.31 -11.04 -8.44
C SER A 140 -17.45 -11.77 -9.78
N ARG A 141 -17.23 -11.10 -10.90
CA ARG A 141 -17.29 -11.71 -12.25
C ARG A 141 -15.99 -12.36 -12.62
N VAL A 142 -14.85 -11.71 -12.30
CA VAL A 142 -13.51 -12.23 -12.55
C VAL A 142 -13.24 -13.51 -11.75
N GLU A 143 -13.75 -13.61 -10.53
CA GLU A 143 -13.64 -14.82 -9.71
C GLU A 143 -14.31 -16.04 -10.34
N ARG A 144 -15.41 -15.87 -11.07
CA ARG A 144 -16.17 -16.95 -11.72
C ARG A 144 -15.56 -17.44 -13.03
N ILE A 145 -14.48 -16.84 -13.51
CA ILE A 145 -13.85 -17.23 -14.78
C ILE A 145 -13.23 -18.62 -14.65
N SER A 146 -13.67 -19.53 -15.53
CA SER A 146 -13.14 -20.89 -15.65
C SER A 146 -12.07 -20.94 -16.73
N LEU A 147 -10.96 -21.64 -16.44
CA LEU A 147 -9.80 -21.76 -17.34
C LEU A 147 -9.68 -23.13 -18.02
N GLY A 148 -10.72 -23.96 -17.92
CA GLY A 148 -10.75 -25.28 -18.55
C GLY A 148 -9.66 -26.26 -18.08
N PRO A 149 -9.34 -27.30 -18.89
CA PRO A 149 -8.41 -28.33 -18.52
C PRO A 149 -6.98 -27.81 -18.28
N SER A 150 -6.28 -28.36 -17.27
CA SER A 150 -4.88 -28.01 -16.94
C SER A 150 -3.87 -29.15 -17.15
N LYS A 151 -4.37 -30.41 -17.29
CA LYS A 151 -3.50 -31.58 -17.38
C LYS A 151 -3.42 -32.12 -18.81
N ALA A 152 -2.29 -32.75 -19.14
CA ALA A 152 -2.03 -33.35 -20.44
C ALA A 152 -2.16 -32.36 -21.60
N LEU A 153 -1.65 -31.16 -21.42
CA LEU A 153 -1.53 -30.12 -22.45
C LEU A 153 -0.18 -30.18 -23.15
N LEU A 154 -0.15 -29.73 -24.40
CA LEU A 154 1.11 -29.46 -25.12
C LEU A 154 1.92 -28.39 -24.34
N PRO A 155 3.25 -28.47 -24.30
CA PRO A 155 4.08 -27.53 -23.54
C PRO A 155 3.78 -26.06 -23.84
N ILE A 156 3.56 -25.71 -25.09
CA ILE A 156 3.25 -24.33 -25.51
C ILE A 156 1.91 -23.84 -24.89
N ILE A 157 0.87 -24.69 -24.91
CA ILE A 157 -0.44 -24.35 -24.35
C ILE A 157 -0.36 -24.30 -22.82
N ALA A 158 0.35 -25.24 -22.20
CA ALA A 158 0.57 -25.26 -20.76
C ALA A 158 1.29 -23.98 -20.29
N THR A 159 2.33 -23.53 -20.99
CA THR A 159 3.07 -22.30 -20.68
C THR A 159 2.16 -21.08 -20.78
N LYS A 160 1.44 -20.89 -21.90
CA LYS A 160 0.50 -19.75 -22.05
C LYS A 160 -0.59 -19.77 -21.00
N ARG A 161 -1.14 -20.93 -20.68
CA ARG A 161 -2.12 -21.09 -19.61
C ARG A 161 -1.55 -20.67 -18.25
N ASN A 162 -0.35 -21.09 -17.90
CA ASN A 162 0.28 -20.76 -16.63
C ASN A 162 0.55 -19.25 -16.53
N THR A 163 1.01 -18.61 -17.61
CA THR A 163 1.16 -17.16 -17.67
C THR A 163 -0.17 -16.46 -17.42
N PHE A 164 -1.24 -16.88 -18.13
CA PHE A 164 -2.56 -16.30 -17.95
C PHE A 164 -3.10 -16.49 -16.52
N VAL A 165 -2.90 -17.68 -15.92
CA VAL A 165 -3.26 -17.94 -14.49
C VAL A 165 -2.55 -16.98 -13.56
N THR A 166 -1.24 -16.79 -13.76
CA THR A 166 -0.45 -15.84 -12.95
C THR A 166 -0.98 -14.42 -13.07
N ASP A 167 -1.27 -13.97 -14.28
CA ASP A 167 -1.78 -12.63 -14.54
C ASP A 167 -3.21 -12.43 -13.99
N LEU A 168 -4.07 -13.44 -14.13
CA LEU A 168 -5.42 -13.41 -13.56
C LEU A 168 -5.40 -13.37 -12.04
N ASN A 169 -4.47 -14.09 -11.41
CA ASN A 169 -4.32 -14.04 -9.95
C ASN A 169 -3.79 -12.68 -9.47
N LYS A 170 -2.87 -12.04 -10.22
CA LYS A 170 -2.44 -10.67 -9.94
C LYS A 170 -3.60 -9.68 -10.08
N LEU A 171 -4.41 -9.82 -11.12
CA LEU A 171 -5.61 -9.00 -11.31
C LEU A 171 -6.58 -9.15 -10.12
N ARG A 172 -6.89 -10.39 -9.72
CA ARG A 172 -7.76 -10.68 -8.56
C ARG A 172 -7.21 -10.05 -7.27
N ALA A 173 -5.92 -10.21 -7.02
CA ALA A 173 -5.29 -9.59 -5.85
C ALA A 173 -5.40 -8.05 -5.88
N GLY A 174 -5.14 -7.42 -7.04
CA GLY A 174 -5.29 -5.98 -7.20
C GLY A 174 -6.74 -5.50 -7.04
N LEU A 175 -7.72 -6.25 -7.58
CA LEU A 175 -9.14 -5.93 -7.41
C LEU A 175 -9.57 -6.05 -5.95
N ASN A 176 -9.13 -7.10 -5.24
CA ASN A 176 -9.41 -7.28 -3.81
C ASN A 176 -8.83 -6.13 -2.98
N LYS A 177 -7.54 -5.76 -3.24
CA LYS A 177 -6.90 -4.62 -2.59
C LYS A 177 -7.66 -3.31 -2.85
N GLY A 178 -8.00 -3.04 -4.11
CA GLY A 178 -8.72 -1.82 -4.50
C GLY A 178 -10.14 -1.75 -3.94
N GLN A 179 -10.86 -2.89 -3.88
CA GLN A 179 -12.20 -2.97 -3.29
C GLN A 179 -12.12 -2.67 -1.79
N ALA A 180 -11.25 -3.36 -1.06
CA ALA A 180 -11.09 -3.17 0.38
C ALA A 180 -10.70 -1.72 0.72
N ALA A 181 -9.78 -1.11 -0.05
CA ALA A 181 -9.43 0.31 0.13
C ALA A 181 -10.64 1.23 -0.08
N ALA A 182 -11.44 0.99 -1.13
CA ALA A 182 -12.62 1.80 -1.41
C ALA A 182 -13.71 1.62 -0.34
N ASP A 183 -13.92 0.41 0.17
CA ASP A 183 -14.91 0.11 1.22
C ASP A 183 -14.48 0.73 2.56
N ALA A 184 -13.20 0.63 2.93
CA ALA A 184 -12.66 1.25 4.13
C ALA A 184 -12.73 2.79 4.09
N ILE A 185 -12.39 3.41 2.94
CA ILE A 185 -12.51 4.86 2.74
C ILE A 185 -13.98 5.28 2.75
N ALA A 186 -14.89 4.51 2.13
CA ALA A 186 -16.32 4.78 2.17
C ALA A 186 -16.85 4.79 3.61
N THR A 187 -16.45 3.79 4.42
CA THR A 187 -16.80 3.73 5.86
C THR A 187 -16.20 4.91 6.63
N LEU A 188 -14.93 5.27 6.37
CA LEU A 188 -14.29 6.45 6.98
C LEU A 188 -15.05 7.75 6.65
N LEU A 189 -15.62 7.86 5.44
CA LEU A 189 -16.36 9.04 4.98
C LEU A 189 -17.84 9.03 5.41
N ASP A 190 -18.33 7.93 5.99
CA ASP A 190 -19.68 7.87 6.54
C ASP A 190 -19.82 8.76 7.79
N ASN A 191 -21.08 9.04 8.14
CA ASN A 191 -21.39 9.93 9.24
C ASN A 191 -20.91 9.41 10.60
N ASP A 192 -20.57 10.34 11.49
CA ASP A 192 -20.25 10.11 12.91
C ASP A 192 -19.00 9.27 13.18
N GLN A 193 -18.07 9.14 12.23
CA GLN A 193 -16.79 8.52 12.50
C GLN A 193 -15.83 9.50 13.19
N ARG A 194 -15.07 9.01 14.17
CA ARG A 194 -13.99 9.76 14.82
C ARG A 194 -12.72 8.93 14.84
N TYR A 195 -11.68 9.41 14.18
CA TYR A 195 -10.36 8.79 14.18
C TYR A 195 -9.36 9.65 14.97
N LEU A 196 -8.51 8.99 15.74
CA LEU A 196 -7.30 9.60 16.29
C LEU A 196 -6.26 9.65 15.15
N ILE A 197 -5.67 10.80 14.91
CA ILE A 197 -4.62 10.96 13.90
C ILE A 197 -3.30 11.36 14.54
N PHE A 198 -2.22 10.66 14.17
CA PHE A 198 -0.86 11.03 14.52
C PHE A 198 -0.12 11.59 13.32
N THR A 199 0.67 12.65 13.56
CA THR A 199 1.73 13.03 12.63
C THR A 199 3.05 12.45 13.10
N ALA A 200 3.70 11.68 12.23
CA ALA A 200 4.95 11.00 12.49
C ALA A 200 6.13 11.74 11.85
N ASN A 201 7.27 11.78 12.56
CA ASN A 201 8.48 12.45 12.10
C ASN A 201 9.55 11.44 11.71
N ASN A 202 9.83 11.32 10.42
CA ASN A 202 10.85 10.42 9.89
C ASN A 202 12.30 10.87 10.21
N ALA A 203 12.50 12.06 10.76
CA ALA A 203 13.80 12.46 11.29
C ALA A 203 14.12 11.81 12.64
N GLU A 204 13.14 11.17 13.27
CA GLU A 204 13.27 10.40 14.52
C GLU A 204 12.56 9.06 14.32
N MET A 205 13.23 8.13 13.65
CA MET A 205 12.63 6.86 13.26
C MET A 205 12.33 5.94 14.45
N ARG A 206 11.26 5.23 14.31
CA ARG A 206 10.89 4.01 15.03
C ARG A 206 10.69 2.91 14.00
N ASP A 207 10.73 1.66 14.40
CA ASP A 207 10.67 0.54 13.48
C ASP A 207 9.37 0.52 12.66
N GLY A 208 8.25 0.83 13.30
CA GLY A 208 6.94 0.85 12.64
C GLY A 208 6.65 2.11 11.82
N SER A 209 7.29 3.24 12.13
CA SER A 209 7.04 4.54 11.50
C SER A 209 8.04 5.57 12.06
N GLY A 210 7.89 6.85 11.70
CA GLY A 210 8.51 7.94 12.44
C GLY A 210 7.96 8.07 13.87
N MET A 211 8.65 8.83 14.73
CA MET A 211 8.14 9.15 16.07
C MET A 211 6.85 9.95 15.98
N PHE A 212 5.79 9.53 16.68
CA PHE A 212 4.54 10.28 16.78
C PHE A 212 4.73 11.55 17.60
N LEU A 213 4.78 12.70 16.94
CA LEU A 213 5.04 13.98 17.61
C LEU A 213 3.78 14.78 17.92
N GLN A 214 2.71 14.58 17.17
CA GLN A 214 1.44 15.25 17.37
C GLN A 214 0.30 14.24 17.35
N ALA A 215 -0.74 14.49 18.13
CA ALA A 215 -1.99 13.75 18.15
C ALA A 215 -3.17 14.72 18.01
N GLY A 216 -4.10 14.39 17.16
CA GLY A 216 -5.34 15.13 16.95
C GLY A 216 -6.49 14.18 16.64
N THR A 217 -7.65 14.71 16.28
CA THR A 217 -8.78 13.90 15.84
C THR A 217 -9.25 14.33 14.47
N VAL A 218 -9.74 13.36 13.69
CA VAL A 218 -10.50 13.58 12.45
C VAL A 218 -11.92 13.10 12.72
N THR A 219 -12.90 13.96 12.50
CA THR A 219 -14.31 13.56 12.50
C THR A 219 -14.88 13.69 11.12
N THR A 220 -15.79 12.78 10.78
CA THR A 220 -16.50 12.81 9.49
C THR A 220 -17.97 13.13 9.68
N ASP A 221 -18.51 13.95 8.80
CA ASP A 221 -19.91 14.32 8.72
C ASP A 221 -20.29 14.49 7.24
N ASP A 222 -21.05 13.55 6.70
CA ASP A 222 -21.49 13.51 5.31
C ASP A 222 -20.35 13.76 4.30
N GLY A 223 -19.28 12.99 4.43
CA GLY A 223 -18.06 13.09 3.60
C GLY A 223 -17.16 14.28 3.94
N ARG A 224 -17.57 15.17 4.81
CA ARG A 224 -16.74 16.29 5.29
C ARG A 224 -15.84 15.81 6.41
N LEU A 225 -14.55 16.00 6.24
CA LEU A 225 -13.54 15.73 7.25
C LEU A 225 -13.27 17.02 8.05
N THR A 226 -13.34 16.94 9.37
CA THR A 226 -13.00 18.06 10.27
C THR A 226 -11.85 17.63 11.16
N LEU A 227 -10.74 18.35 11.10
CA LEU A 227 -9.61 18.18 12.01
C LEU A 227 -9.92 18.87 13.35
N GLY A 228 -9.77 18.11 14.44
CA GLY A 228 -9.65 18.67 15.78
C GLY A 228 -8.25 19.23 16.00
N GLY A 229 -8.09 20.01 17.06
CA GLY A 229 -6.78 20.59 17.41
C GLY A 229 -5.72 19.52 17.63
N PHE A 230 -4.51 19.79 17.15
CA PHE A 230 -3.36 18.94 17.41
C PHE A 230 -2.72 19.29 18.75
N HIS A 231 -2.31 18.26 19.48
CA HIS A 231 -1.60 18.33 20.75
C HIS A 231 -0.23 17.68 20.63
N SER A 232 0.77 18.25 21.26
CA SER A 232 2.09 17.62 21.35
C SER A 232 1.99 16.32 22.15
N THR A 233 2.44 15.23 21.60
CA THR A 233 2.51 13.93 22.30
C THR A 233 3.44 13.97 23.52
N ALA A 234 4.42 14.87 23.53
CA ALA A 234 5.27 15.10 24.69
C ALA A 234 4.49 15.68 25.88
N GLU A 235 3.48 16.50 25.65
CA GLU A 235 2.60 17.05 26.70
C GLU A 235 1.55 16.04 27.15
N LEU A 236 1.22 15.09 26.28
CA LEU A 236 0.31 13.98 26.58
C LEU A 236 1.01 12.80 27.28
N ALA A 237 2.33 12.82 27.41
CA ALA A 237 3.07 11.76 28.10
C ALA A 237 2.69 11.72 29.59
N SER A 238 2.48 10.52 30.11
CA SER A 238 2.08 10.27 31.50
C SER A 238 3.24 9.66 32.30
N PRO A 239 3.42 10.01 33.57
CA PRO A 239 4.40 9.34 34.43
C PRO A 239 4.02 7.90 34.78
N THR A 240 2.77 7.49 34.50
CA THR A 240 2.26 6.15 34.76
C THR A 240 1.50 5.61 33.57
N PRO A 241 1.43 4.29 33.37
CA PRO A 241 0.64 3.69 32.32
C PRO A 241 -0.82 4.16 32.34
N LEU A 242 -1.33 4.58 31.15
CA LEU A 242 -2.71 5.04 30.97
C LEU A 242 -3.68 3.89 30.69
N THR A 243 -3.15 2.79 30.18
CA THR A 243 -3.91 1.58 29.86
C THR A 243 -3.01 0.34 30.03
N PRO A 244 -3.56 -0.84 30.36
CA PRO A 244 -2.77 -2.06 30.36
C PRO A 244 -2.35 -2.44 28.93
N ILE A 245 -1.17 -3.06 28.81
CA ILE A 245 -0.71 -3.75 27.61
C ILE A 245 -0.44 -5.21 27.95
N SER A 246 -0.52 -6.09 26.97
CA SER A 246 -0.32 -7.53 27.12
C SER A 246 0.33 -8.15 25.88
N GLY A 247 0.59 -9.45 25.92
CA GLY A 247 1.17 -10.19 24.80
C GLY A 247 2.54 -9.68 24.40
N ASP A 248 2.83 -9.75 23.11
CA ASP A 248 4.14 -9.43 22.56
C ASP A 248 4.51 -7.95 22.76
N LEU A 249 3.56 -7.04 22.63
CA LEU A 249 3.80 -5.62 22.89
C LEU A 249 4.30 -5.36 24.31
N ALA A 250 3.72 -6.01 25.31
CA ALA A 250 4.18 -5.89 26.69
C ALA A 250 5.53 -6.58 26.93
N ALA A 251 5.69 -7.80 26.40
CA ALA A 251 6.90 -8.58 26.57
C ALA A 251 8.10 -7.93 25.89
N ARG A 252 7.91 -7.39 24.68
CA ARG A 252 8.96 -6.83 23.85
C ARG A 252 9.25 -5.35 24.15
N TRP A 253 8.21 -4.54 24.23
CA TRP A 253 8.32 -3.09 24.26
C TRP A 253 7.90 -2.47 25.62
N GLY A 254 7.37 -3.27 26.55
CA GLY A 254 6.84 -2.79 27.82
C GLY A 254 7.84 -1.99 28.66
N ALA A 255 9.13 -2.33 28.61
CA ALA A 255 10.18 -1.59 29.31
C ALA A 255 10.32 -0.12 28.83
N LEU A 256 9.86 0.18 27.63
CA LEU A 256 9.85 1.55 27.04
C LEU A 256 8.51 2.27 27.24
N SER A 257 7.60 1.67 28.00
CA SER A 257 6.31 2.26 28.41
C SER A 257 5.49 2.84 27.24
N PRO A 258 5.21 2.06 26.15
CA PRO A 258 4.42 2.56 25.02
C PRO A 258 2.99 2.91 25.40
N ASN A 259 2.49 2.43 26.54
CA ASN A 259 1.18 2.74 27.11
C ASN A 259 1.17 3.95 28.06
N ALA A 260 2.27 4.69 28.13
CA ALA A 260 2.38 5.94 28.89
C ALA A 260 2.84 7.11 27.99
N ASP A 261 3.48 6.81 26.87
CA ASP A 261 4.03 7.81 25.96
C ASP A 261 3.79 7.41 24.50
N TYR A 262 2.96 8.16 23.80
CA TYR A 262 2.63 7.90 22.39
C TYR A 262 3.85 7.84 21.47
N ARG A 263 4.95 8.54 21.83
CA ARG A 263 6.20 8.54 21.05
C ARG A 263 6.87 7.16 20.98
N ASN A 264 6.48 6.25 21.86
CA ASN A 264 7.00 4.87 21.92
C ASN A 264 6.03 3.84 21.30
N LEU A 265 4.85 4.25 20.82
CA LEU A 265 3.92 3.33 20.16
C LEU A 265 4.40 2.87 18.77
N GLY A 266 5.20 3.66 18.07
CA GLY A 266 5.76 3.27 16.76
C GLY A 266 6.96 2.32 16.84
N LEU A 267 7.32 1.80 18.03
CA LEU A 267 8.45 0.86 18.19
C LEU A 267 8.17 -0.51 17.57
N SER A 268 6.95 -1.03 17.69
CA SER A 268 6.53 -2.20 16.93
C SER A 268 6.12 -1.79 15.52
N PRO A 269 6.54 -2.51 14.46
CA PRO A 269 6.05 -2.28 13.12
C PRO A 269 4.61 -2.76 12.92
N GLN A 270 4.07 -3.55 13.86
CA GLN A 270 2.71 -4.08 13.82
C GLN A 270 1.73 -3.02 14.33
N PHE A 271 1.19 -2.22 13.41
CA PHE A 271 0.32 -1.10 13.80
C PHE A 271 -0.99 -1.56 14.49
N GLU A 272 -1.48 -2.75 14.14
CA GLU A 272 -2.63 -3.39 14.79
C GLU A 272 -2.40 -3.70 16.28
N LEU A 273 -1.14 -3.77 16.75
CA LEU A 273 -0.81 -3.88 18.18
C LEU A 273 -0.76 -2.50 18.85
N ASN A 274 -0.34 -1.48 18.15
CA ASN A 274 -0.12 -0.12 18.67
C ASN A 274 -1.41 0.70 18.71
N ALA A 275 -2.21 0.63 17.65
CA ALA A 275 -3.36 1.48 17.46
C ALA A 275 -4.47 1.31 18.53
N PRO A 276 -4.84 0.06 18.95
CA PRO A 276 -5.78 -0.13 20.05
C PRO A 276 -5.30 0.49 21.37
N VAL A 277 -3.99 0.43 21.64
CA VAL A 277 -3.39 1.05 22.83
C VAL A 277 -3.48 2.56 22.73
N ALA A 278 -3.18 3.14 21.55
CA ALA A 278 -3.34 4.58 21.31
C ALA A 278 -4.77 5.05 21.54
N ALA A 279 -5.76 4.34 21.02
CA ALA A 279 -7.18 4.62 21.20
C ALA A 279 -7.61 4.54 22.69
N ALA A 280 -7.11 3.54 23.43
CA ALA A 280 -7.38 3.38 24.86
C ALA A 280 -6.73 4.50 25.68
N MET A 281 -5.49 4.88 25.38
CA MET A 281 -4.79 6.01 26.00
C MET A 281 -5.54 7.32 25.78
N TRP A 282 -5.96 7.58 24.53
CA TRP A 282 -6.75 8.78 24.20
C TRP A 282 -8.05 8.84 25.00
N LYS A 283 -8.77 7.72 25.05
CA LYS A 283 -9.99 7.62 25.87
C LYS A 283 -9.73 7.87 27.35
N ALA A 284 -8.63 7.33 27.89
CA ALA A 284 -8.27 7.52 29.30
C ALA A 284 -7.95 8.98 29.62
N GLN A 285 -7.31 9.71 28.71
CA GLN A 285 -6.91 11.10 28.92
C GLN A 285 -8.02 12.10 28.64
N THR A 286 -8.83 11.87 27.60
CA THR A 286 -9.80 12.87 27.11
C THR A 286 -11.25 12.51 27.42
N GLY A 287 -11.52 11.25 27.78
CA GLY A 287 -12.86 10.69 27.88
C GLY A 287 -13.51 10.37 26.53
N GLN A 288 -12.88 10.72 25.40
CA GLN A 288 -13.43 10.54 24.05
C GLN A 288 -13.05 9.17 23.50
N LYS A 289 -14.06 8.42 23.04
CA LYS A 289 -13.84 7.20 22.25
C LYS A 289 -13.53 7.60 20.81
N VAL A 290 -12.63 6.85 20.17
CA VAL A 290 -12.36 6.92 18.74
C VAL A 290 -12.71 5.59 18.07
N ASP A 291 -13.12 5.65 16.80
CA ASP A 291 -13.53 4.49 16.00
C ASP A 291 -12.34 3.89 15.23
N GLY A 292 -11.25 4.64 15.16
CA GLY A 292 -10.00 4.16 14.57
C GLY A 292 -8.82 5.07 14.85
N VAL A 293 -7.67 4.70 14.31
CA VAL A 293 -6.39 5.42 14.42
C VAL A 293 -5.74 5.53 13.06
N LEU A 294 -5.24 6.70 12.72
CA LEU A 294 -4.48 6.98 11.50
C LEU A 294 -3.10 7.52 11.85
N THR A 295 -2.11 7.20 11.03
CA THR A 295 -0.81 7.89 11.05
C THR A 295 -0.50 8.46 9.69
N VAL A 296 0.15 9.61 9.67
CA VAL A 296 0.65 10.28 8.46
C VAL A 296 2.04 10.79 8.77
N ASP A 297 3.02 10.44 7.97
CA ASP A 297 4.38 10.92 8.13
C ASP A 297 4.76 12.00 7.10
N VAL A 298 6.02 12.45 7.14
CA VAL A 298 6.51 13.55 6.28
C VAL A 298 6.57 13.12 4.80
N ALA A 299 6.80 11.84 4.51
CA ALA A 299 6.82 11.35 3.13
C ALA A 299 5.38 11.33 2.55
N ALA A 300 4.39 10.84 3.30
CA ALA A 300 3.00 10.94 2.90
C ALA A 300 2.56 12.39 2.70
N LEU A 301 3.00 13.30 3.56
CA LEU A 301 2.71 14.73 3.39
C LEU A 301 3.31 15.29 2.10
N GLN A 302 4.51 14.86 1.70
CA GLN A 302 5.12 15.22 0.42
C GLN A 302 4.28 14.73 -0.76
N ASP A 303 3.84 13.47 -0.74
CA ASP A 303 3.01 12.88 -1.81
C ASP A 303 1.66 13.62 -1.93
N LEU A 304 1.06 13.97 -0.81
CA LEU A 304 -0.18 14.75 -0.80
C LEU A 304 0.02 16.18 -1.31
N LEU A 305 1.11 16.86 -0.94
CA LEU A 305 1.45 18.19 -1.45
C LEU A 305 1.74 18.18 -2.96
N ALA A 306 2.29 17.10 -3.51
CA ALA A 306 2.50 16.96 -4.94
C ALA A 306 1.17 17.01 -5.73
N VAL A 307 0.07 16.61 -5.10
CA VAL A 307 -1.27 16.57 -5.70
C VAL A 307 -2.10 17.81 -5.34
N THR A 308 -2.01 18.27 -4.10
CA THR A 308 -2.78 19.45 -3.64
C THR A 308 -2.18 20.78 -4.08
N GLY A 309 -0.89 20.78 -4.44
CA GLY A 309 -0.10 21.98 -4.64
C GLY A 309 0.37 22.60 -3.32
N PRO A 310 1.07 23.75 -3.39
CA PRO A 310 1.62 24.45 -2.24
C PRO A 310 0.56 24.86 -1.23
N VAL A 311 0.91 24.74 0.06
CA VAL A 311 0.04 25.10 1.17
C VAL A 311 0.71 26.17 2.03
N SER A 312 -0.04 27.17 2.47
CA SER A 312 0.45 28.21 3.39
C SER A 312 0.05 27.88 4.82
N ALA A 313 1.04 27.80 5.70
CA ALA A 313 0.90 27.56 7.13
C ALA A 313 1.84 28.47 7.92
N GLY A 314 1.33 29.15 8.95
CA GLY A 314 2.16 30.00 9.81
C GLY A 314 2.90 31.16 9.10
N GLY A 315 2.43 31.57 7.90
CA GLY A 315 3.08 32.61 7.08
C GLY A 315 4.18 32.08 6.15
N VAL A 316 4.40 30.76 6.13
CA VAL A 316 5.31 30.07 5.20
C VAL A 316 4.49 29.32 4.16
N THR A 317 4.87 29.38 2.89
CA THR A 317 4.30 28.55 1.83
C THR A 317 5.25 27.39 1.57
N ILE A 318 4.73 26.17 1.64
CA ILE A 318 5.48 24.93 1.54
C ILE A 318 4.89 24.10 0.41
N ASP A 319 5.73 23.59 -0.46
CA ASP A 319 5.38 22.64 -1.51
C ASP A 319 5.99 21.25 -1.29
N ALA A 320 5.72 20.34 -2.22
CA ALA A 320 6.24 18.97 -2.14
C ALA A 320 7.78 18.89 -2.21
N ALA A 321 8.45 19.82 -2.91
CA ALA A 321 9.90 19.80 -3.04
C ALA A 321 10.59 20.25 -1.75
N ASP A 322 9.97 21.16 -1.02
CA ASP A 322 10.57 21.82 0.14
C ASP A 322 10.17 21.20 1.48
N VAL A 323 9.06 20.45 1.55
CA VAL A 323 8.46 20.00 2.82
C VAL A 323 9.41 19.17 3.69
N GLN A 324 10.16 18.26 3.10
CA GLN A 324 11.12 17.44 3.87
C GLN A 324 12.26 18.32 4.42
N HIS A 325 12.85 19.18 3.60
CA HIS A 325 13.90 20.07 4.05
C HIS A 325 13.39 21.04 5.12
N TYR A 326 12.18 21.56 4.96
CA TYR A 326 11.54 22.41 5.96
C TYR A 326 11.36 21.68 7.28
N LEU A 327 10.75 20.50 7.26
CA LEU A 327 10.43 19.75 8.47
C LEU A 327 11.61 19.05 9.13
N PHE A 328 12.70 18.77 8.40
CA PHE A 328 13.89 18.12 8.97
C PHE A 328 14.99 19.09 9.35
N VAL A 329 15.05 20.30 8.75
CA VAL A 329 16.13 21.25 8.94
C VAL A 329 15.64 22.65 9.27
N THR A 330 14.89 23.29 8.36
CA THR A 330 14.60 24.72 8.44
C THR A 330 13.82 25.09 9.70
N GLN A 331 12.83 24.30 10.09
CA GLN A 331 12.04 24.56 11.30
C GLN A 331 12.85 24.53 12.61
N TYR A 332 14.09 24.02 12.58
CA TYR A 332 14.98 23.93 13.74
C TYR A 332 16.02 25.05 13.80
N VAL A 333 16.10 25.89 12.76
CA VAL A 333 17.00 27.04 12.76
C VAL A 333 16.58 28.02 13.86
N GLY A 334 17.51 28.35 14.75
CA GLY A 334 17.26 29.25 15.88
C GLY A 334 16.48 28.62 17.06
N VAL A 335 16.14 27.33 16.98
CA VAL A 335 15.53 26.62 18.12
C VAL A 335 16.57 26.41 19.21
N THR A 336 16.31 27.01 20.37
CA THR A 336 17.19 26.95 21.55
C THR A 336 16.78 25.92 22.58
N GLY A 337 15.73 25.14 22.29
CA GLY A 337 15.17 24.15 23.22
C GLY A 337 14.26 24.74 24.31
N ASN A 338 14.01 26.05 24.31
CA ASN A 338 13.05 26.64 25.25
C ASN A 338 11.59 26.32 24.85
N ALA A 339 10.68 26.36 25.83
CA ALA A 339 9.29 25.96 25.64
C ALA A 339 8.57 26.79 24.57
N ALA A 340 8.82 28.09 24.48
CA ALA A 340 8.13 28.98 23.55
C ALA A 340 8.53 28.71 22.08
N THR A 341 9.82 28.55 21.78
CA THR A 341 10.27 28.23 20.41
C THR A 341 9.80 26.84 19.97
N ASN A 342 9.73 25.91 20.90
CA ASN A 342 9.20 24.56 20.61
C ASN A 342 7.71 24.58 20.35
N GLU A 343 6.93 25.37 21.07
CA GLU A 343 5.49 25.48 20.90
C GLU A 343 5.13 26.09 19.54
N THR A 344 5.74 27.21 19.16
CA THR A 344 5.54 27.84 17.85
C THR A 344 5.76 26.84 16.71
N ARG A 345 6.88 26.11 16.75
CA ARG A 345 7.23 25.08 15.77
C ARG A 345 6.19 23.95 15.69
N ARG A 346 5.66 23.51 16.83
CA ARG A 346 4.63 22.46 16.88
C ARG A 346 3.31 22.93 16.27
N GLN A 347 2.92 24.18 16.52
CA GLN A 347 1.74 24.80 15.94
C GLN A 347 1.85 24.89 14.41
N GLU A 348 3.02 25.22 13.87
CA GLU A 348 3.26 25.28 12.42
C GLU A 348 3.01 23.94 11.73
N LEU A 349 3.43 22.82 12.33
CA LEU A 349 3.18 21.48 11.79
C LEU A 349 1.69 21.15 11.75
N GLY A 350 0.95 21.49 12.79
CA GLY A 350 -0.51 21.35 12.83
C GLY A 350 -1.21 22.19 11.75
N LEU A 351 -0.80 23.45 11.57
CA LEU A 351 -1.32 24.33 10.53
C LEU A 351 -1.04 23.82 9.12
N LEU A 352 0.12 23.18 8.89
CA LEU A 352 0.46 22.57 7.61
C LEU A 352 -0.48 21.40 7.30
N ALA A 353 -0.67 20.49 8.27
CA ALA A 353 -1.62 19.39 8.14
C ALA A 353 -3.04 19.87 7.83
N GLU A 354 -3.52 20.89 8.57
CA GLU A 354 -4.83 21.52 8.29
C GLU A 354 -4.91 22.13 6.89
N GLY A 355 -3.81 22.73 6.41
CA GLY A 355 -3.73 23.30 5.07
C GLY A 355 -3.91 22.25 3.99
N VAL A 356 -3.22 21.13 4.10
CA VAL A 356 -3.34 19.99 3.17
C VAL A 356 -4.77 19.41 3.21
N PHE A 357 -5.33 19.21 4.40
CA PHE A 357 -6.72 18.75 4.55
C PHE A 357 -7.72 19.69 3.87
N ARG A 358 -7.58 21.00 4.06
CA ARG A 358 -8.43 22.00 3.39
C ARG A 358 -8.28 21.96 1.88
N ALA A 359 -7.06 21.78 1.38
CA ALA A 359 -6.80 21.67 -0.05
C ALA A 359 -7.47 20.42 -0.65
N ILE A 360 -7.34 19.27 0.01
CA ILE A 360 -8.03 18.03 -0.39
C ILE A 360 -9.54 18.23 -0.43
N GLN A 361 -10.14 18.90 0.55
CA GLN A 361 -11.58 19.13 0.62
C GLN A 361 -12.08 20.25 -0.32
N GLY A 362 -11.20 21.14 -0.74
CA GLY A 362 -11.55 22.33 -1.54
C GLY A 362 -12.04 22.07 -2.97
N GLY A 363 -11.99 20.84 -3.48
CA GLY A 363 -12.59 20.44 -4.76
C GLY A 363 -11.67 20.62 -5.98
N GLY A 364 -10.50 21.20 -5.83
CA GLY A 364 -9.54 21.39 -6.92
C GLY A 364 -8.62 20.19 -7.18
N VAL A 365 -8.66 19.17 -6.32
CA VAL A 365 -7.78 18.00 -6.39
C VAL A 365 -8.43 16.89 -7.23
N SER A 366 -7.68 16.35 -8.20
CA SER A 366 -8.09 15.17 -8.96
C SER A 366 -8.19 13.95 -8.04
N LEU A 367 -9.33 13.26 -8.06
CA LEU A 367 -9.55 12.05 -7.26
C LEU A 367 -8.60 10.92 -7.65
N THR A 368 -8.23 10.81 -8.92
CA THR A 368 -7.26 9.80 -9.40
C THR A 368 -5.85 10.08 -8.92
N HIS A 369 -5.40 11.33 -8.99
CA HIS A 369 -4.08 11.71 -8.47
C HIS A 369 -4.03 11.54 -6.93
N LEU A 370 -5.10 11.90 -6.22
CA LEU A 370 -5.19 11.68 -4.79
C LEU A 370 -5.15 10.19 -4.43
N ALA A 371 -5.90 9.36 -5.16
CA ALA A 371 -5.86 7.90 -4.95
C ALA A 371 -4.47 7.32 -5.22
N SER A 372 -3.76 7.80 -6.26
CA SER A 372 -2.38 7.38 -6.55
C SER A 372 -1.40 7.79 -5.44
N ALA A 373 -1.51 9.00 -4.93
CA ALA A 373 -0.67 9.48 -3.83
C ALA A 373 -0.93 8.69 -2.53
N LEU A 374 -2.20 8.39 -2.24
CA LEU A 374 -2.57 7.57 -1.09
C LEU A 374 -2.07 6.13 -1.23
N ASP A 375 -2.22 5.51 -2.40
CA ASP A 375 -1.70 4.14 -2.67
C ASP A 375 -0.18 4.08 -2.49
N GLN A 376 0.55 5.06 -3.04
CA GLN A 376 2.00 5.17 -2.86
C GLN A 376 2.38 5.34 -1.38
N ALA A 377 1.68 6.20 -0.65
CA ALA A 377 1.94 6.43 0.76
C ALA A 377 1.63 5.19 1.62
N VAL A 378 0.58 4.43 1.28
CA VAL A 378 0.24 3.16 1.95
C VAL A 378 1.28 2.09 1.64
N ASP A 379 1.66 1.90 0.38
CA ASP A 379 2.68 0.92 -0.03
C ASP A 379 4.06 1.23 0.59
N GLY A 380 4.38 2.52 0.79
CA GLY A 380 5.57 2.98 1.50
C GLY A 380 5.48 2.92 3.03
N ARG A 381 4.34 2.49 3.60
CA ARG A 381 4.05 2.51 5.06
C ARG A 381 4.09 3.93 5.65
N HIS A 382 3.85 4.95 4.83
CA HIS A 382 3.82 6.36 5.22
C HIS A 382 2.44 6.80 5.75
N ILE A 383 1.39 6.06 5.39
CA ILE A 383 0.06 6.14 5.98
C ILE A 383 -0.30 4.77 6.53
N LEU A 384 -0.69 4.72 7.81
CA LEU A 384 -1.22 3.52 8.43
C LEU A 384 -2.60 3.82 9.00
N ALA A 385 -3.48 2.82 8.94
CA ALA A 385 -4.86 2.91 9.39
C ALA A 385 -5.24 1.67 10.20
N TRP A 386 -6.02 1.88 11.25
CA TRP A 386 -6.65 0.85 12.06
C TRP A 386 -8.08 1.24 12.40
N SER A 387 -8.98 0.28 12.46
CA SER A 387 -10.36 0.46 12.89
C SER A 387 -10.74 -0.42 14.07
N ALA A 388 -11.55 0.11 14.97
CA ALA A 388 -12.16 -0.67 16.05
C ALA A 388 -13.31 -1.56 15.56
N ASP A 389 -13.85 -1.33 14.36
CA ASP A 389 -14.80 -2.20 13.69
C ASP A 389 -14.05 -3.32 12.95
N PRO A 390 -14.32 -4.60 13.26
CA PRO A 390 -13.57 -5.71 12.67
C PRO A 390 -13.70 -5.84 11.15
N THR A 391 -14.81 -5.38 10.56
CA THR A 391 -15.03 -5.45 9.12
C THR A 391 -14.14 -4.42 8.42
N THR A 392 -14.20 -3.18 8.88
CA THR A 392 -13.36 -2.09 8.36
C THR A 392 -11.87 -2.37 8.61
N GLU A 393 -11.52 -3.00 9.73
CA GLU A 393 -10.13 -3.42 9.99
C GLU A 393 -9.66 -4.47 8.97
N ALA A 394 -10.49 -5.47 8.66
CA ALA A 394 -10.17 -6.45 7.62
C ALA A 394 -9.98 -5.80 6.24
N ASP A 395 -10.73 -4.74 5.95
CA ASP A 395 -10.56 -3.94 4.74
C ASP A 395 -9.22 -3.17 4.76
N TRP A 396 -8.85 -2.52 5.87
CA TRP A 396 -7.53 -1.87 5.99
C TRP A 396 -6.36 -2.86 5.85
N VAL A 397 -6.49 -4.06 6.43
CA VAL A 397 -5.49 -5.14 6.27
C VAL A 397 -5.37 -5.53 4.80
N THR A 398 -6.50 -5.80 4.12
CA THR A 398 -6.51 -6.21 2.71
C THR A 398 -5.99 -5.09 1.79
N ALA A 399 -6.28 -3.85 2.10
CA ALA A 399 -5.76 -2.67 1.40
C ALA A 399 -4.26 -2.43 1.63
N GLY A 400 -3.65 -3.10 2.62
CA GLY A 400 -2.25 -2.91 3.00
C GLY A 400 -2.01 -1.71 3.92
N ALA A 401 -3.07 -1.02 4.36
CA ALA A 401 -2.97 0.18 5.18
C ALA A 401 -2.80 -0.11 6.68
N SER A 402 -3.06 -1.34 7.14
CA SER A 402 -2.87 -1.72 8.55
C SER A 402 -1.40 -1.76 8.99
N GLY A 403 -0.46 -1.78 8.04
CA GLY A 403 0.96 -1.96 8.34
C GLY A 403 1.31 -3.34 8.89
N GLN A 404 0.38 -4.29 8.90
CA GLN A 404 0.63 -5.67 9.33
C GLN A 404 1.66 -6.33 8.43
N LEU A 405 2.69 -6.93 9.04
CA LEU A 405 3.63 -7.77 8.31
C LEU A 405 3.01 -9.15 8.07
N GLY A 406 3.21 -9.67 6.88
CA GLY A 406 2.82 -11.04 6.55
C GLY A 406 3.70 -12.08 7.24
N PRO A 407 3.29 -13.37 7.23
CA PRO A 407 4.02 -14.44 7.90
C PRO A 407 5.40 -14.72 7.30
N ASP A 408 5.65 -14.30 6.07
CA ASP A 408 6.90 -14.51 5.32
C ASP A 408 7.64 -13.20 5.04
N ASP A 409 7.15 -12.07 5.58
CA ASP A 409 7.76 -10.77 5.36
C ASP A 409 9.03 -10.58 6.19
N VAL A 410 9.95 -9.81 5.63
CA VAL A 410 11.16 -9.34 6.30
C VAL A 410 11.16 -7.82 6.25
N LEU A 411 11.23 -7.17 7.40
CA LEU A 411 11.39 -5.72 7.51
C LEU A 411 12.73 -5.40 8.17
N LEU A 412 13.46 -4.46 7.62
CA LEU A 412 14.65 -3.87 8.23
C LEU A 412 14.34 -2.40 8.53
N GLY A 413 14.18 -2.10 9.79
CA GLY A 413 13.89 -0.75 10.28
C GLY A 413 15.02 -0.15 11.07
N THR A 414 14.86 1.12 11.42
CA THR A 414 15.79 1.86 12.30
C THR A 414 15.04 2.39 13.51
N ILE A 415 15.66 2.29 14.68
CA ILE A 415 15.13 2.87 15.90
C ILE A 415 16.13 3.92 16.38
N ASN A 416 15.80 5.19 16.24
CA ASN A 416 16.61 6.28 16.77
C ASN A 416 16.47 6.34 18.30
N LYS A 417 17.59 6.15 18.98
CA LYS A 417 17.69 6.25 20.46
C LYS A 417 18.42 7.52 20.90
N GLY A 418 18.91 8.31 19.93
CA GLY A 418 19.54 9.60 20.16
C GLY A 418 18.52 10.72 20.41
N VAL A 419 18.98 11.80 21.04
CA VAL A 419 18.24 13.04 21.16
C VAL A 419 18.57 13.93 19.96
N ASN A 420 18.42 13.40 18.76
CA ASN A 420 18.79 14.06 17.50
C ASN A 420 17.76 13.72 16.41
N LYS A 421 17.91 14.31 15.23
CA LYS A 421 17.05 14.16 14.06
C LYS A 421 17.90 13.79 12.85
N LEU A 422 18.71 12.74 13.02
CA LEU A 422 19.73 12.35 12.05
C LEU A 422 19.30 11.20 11.13
N ASP A 423 18.11 10.64 11.28
CA ASP A 423 17.64 9.53 10.42
C ASP A 423 17.66 9.88 8.92
N PRO A 424 17.30 11.09 8.46
CA PRO A 424 17.37 11.43 7.03
C PRO A 424 18.77 11.33 6.41
N TYR A 425 19.79 11.33 7.25
CA TYR A 425 21.21 11.24 6.83
C TYR A 425 21.79 9.85 7.02
N GLN A 426 21.01 8.90 7.53
CA GLN A 426 21.44 7.51 7.66
C GLN A 426 21.17 6.77 6.35
N GLN A 427 22.23 6.24 5.76
CA GLN A 427 22.10 5.38 4.58
C GLN A 427 22.23 3.93 5.03
N VAL A 428 21.12 3.19 4.96
CA VAL A 428 21.09 1.75 5.21
C VAL A 428 21.09 1.02 3.89
N THR A 429 22.02 0.08 3.73
CA THR A 429 22.09 -0.82 2.57
C THR A 429 21.99 -2.24 3.07
N ALA A 430 21.06 -3.00 2.52
CA ALA A 430 20.88 -4.41 2.87
C ALA A 430 21.06 -5.31 1.65
N ARG A 431 21.59 -6.51 1.88
CA ARG A 431 21.65 -7.60 0.90
C ARG A 431 21.07 -8.85 1.50
N LEU A 432 20.11 -9.42 0.79
CA LEU A 432 19.50 -10.70 1.10
C LEU A 432 20.10 -11.78 0.18
N ARG A 433 20.59 -12.85 0.77
CA ARG A 433 21.01 -14.06 0.04
C ARG A 433 20.23 -15.24 0.56
N LEU A 434 19.58 -15.94 -0.35
CA LEU A 434 18.82 -17.15 -0.08
C LEU A 434 19.57 -18.35 -0.64
N SER A 435 19.75 -19.39 0.17
CA SER A 435 20.39 -20.64 -0.21
C SER A 435 19.49 -21.80 0.18
N PRO A 436 18.70 -22.37 -0.75
CA PRO A 436 17.83 -23.50 -0.46
C PRO A 436 18.63 -24.73 0.03
N HIS A 437 18.16 -25.39 1.09
CA HIS A 437 18.78 -26.56 1.66
C HIS A 437 17.72 -27.58 2.08
N GLY A 438 17.36 -28.49 1.20
CA GLY A 438 16.26 -29.44 1.43
C GLY A 438 14.90 -28.74 1.47
N GLU A 439 14.18 -28.88 2.57
CA GLU A 439 12.91 -28.18 2.82
C GLU A 439 13.11 -26.78 3.45
N ASP A 440 14.33 -26.49 3.91
CA ASP A 440 14.69 -25.24 4.55
C ASP A 440 15.41 -24.31 3.57
N THR A 441 15.57 -23.05 3.96
CA THR A 441 16.34 -22.04 3.23
C THR A 441 17.23 -21.28 4.21
N ASP A 442 18.55 -21.39 4.00
CA ASP A 442 19.48 -20.54 4.72
C ASP A 442 19.35 -19.10 4.21
N VAL A 443 19.09 -18.18 5.13
CA VAL A 443 18.91 -16.75 4.84
C VAL A 443 20.06 -15.97 5.43
N GLN A 444 20.81 -15.28 4.59
CA GLN A 444 21.85 -14.34 5.02
C GLN A 444 21.43 -12.91 4.71
N ILE A 445 21.27 -12.09 5.74
CA ILE A 445 21.01 -10.66 5.62
C ILE A 445 22.26 -9.91 6.04
N SER A 446 22.78 -9.07 5.14
CA SER A 446 23.93 -8.20 5.43
C SER A 446 23.45 -6.76 5.35
N ALA A 447 23.47 -6.06 6.48
CA ALA A 447 23.09 -4.66 6.56
C ALA A 447 24.32 -3.79 6.87
N THR A 448 24.43 -2.66 6.20
CA THR A 448 25.47 -1.64 6.46
C THR A 448 24.77 -0.30 6.62
N MET A 449 25.05 0.37 7.73
CA MET A 449 24.54 1.71 8.02
C MET A 449 25.69 2.72 7.94
N HIS A 450 25.49 3.78 7.20
CA HIS A 450 26.47 4.86 7.04
C HIS A 450 25.84 6.20 7.43
N ASN A 451 26.51 6.93 8.31
CA ASN A 451 26.07 8.25 8.75
C ASN A 451 26.67 9.33 7.83
N ASN A 452 25.83 9.93 7.00
CA ASN A 452 26.17 10.99 6.04
C ASN A 452 25.76 12.38 6.54
N THR A 453 25.71 12.60 7.86
CA THR A 453 25.32 13.88 8.44
C THR A 453 26.23 15.01 7.91
N PRO A 454 25.68 16.01 7.19
CA PRO A 454 26.48 17.12 6.69
C PRO A 454 26.83 18.08 7.83
N PRO A 455 27.95 18.80 7.73
CA PRO A 455 28.30 19.84 8.72
C PRO A 455 27.37 21.03 8.62
N GLY A 456 27.19 21.74 9.74
CA GLY A 456 26.47 23.03 9.78
C GLY A 456 24.97 22.91 9.98
N LEU A 457 24.46 21.74 10.30
CA LEU A 457 23.04 21.58 10.69
C LEU A 457 22.75 22.31 12.02
N PRO A 458 21.48 22.70 12.27
CA PRO A 458 21.09 23.32 13.52
C PRO A 458 21.45 22.46 14.73
N PRO A 459 21.94 23.05 15.85
CA PRO A 459 22.31 22.31 17.06
C PRO A 459 21.22 21.37 17.58
N TYR A 460 19.93 21.77 17.45
CA TYR A 460 18.80 20.94 17.85
C TYR A 460 18.66 19.68 16.96
N THR A 461 19.04 19.75 15.69
CA THR A 461 19.02 18.61 14.76
C THR A 461 20.10 17.60 15.08
N VAL A 462 21.32 18.06 15.39
CA VAL A 462 22.50 17.19 15.58
C VAL A 462 22.65 16.67 17.01
N GLY A 463 21.74 16.98 17.92
CA GLY A 463 21.77 16.44 19.29
C GLY A 463 22.37 17.37 20.33
N GLY A 464 22.77 18.59 19.97
CA GLY A 464 23.32 19.61 20.90
C GLY A 464 22.30 20.26 21.84
N ALA A 465 21.09 19.69 21.97
CA ALA A 465 20.04 20.25 22.82
C ALA A 465 20.34 20.17 24.33
N THR A 466 21.24 19.26 24.73
CA THR A 466 21.72 19.16 26.12
C THR A 466 23.24 18.97 26.12
N PRO A 467 23.96 19.48 27.17
CA PRO A 467 25.40 19.31 27.27
C PRO A 467 25.90 17.86 27.30
N ALA A 468 25.00 16.91 27.61
CA ALA A 468 25.31 15.48 27.69
C ALA A 468 25.08 14.72 26.37
N SER A 469 24.45 15.34 25.37
CA SER A 469 24.14 14.70 24.10
C SER A 469 25.36 14.80 23.16
N PRO A 470 25.86 13.68 22.61
CA PRO A 470 26.89 13.73 21.56
C PRO A 470 26.35 14.50 20.35
N VAL A 471 27.22 15.38 19.78
CA VAL A 471 26.88 16.15 18.57
C VAL A 471 27.31 15.35 17.35
N ASP A 472 26.50 15.34 16.29
CA ASP A 472 26.77 14.66 15.01
C ASP A 472 26.93 13.14 15.13
N TYR A 473 26.53 12.55 16.25
CA TYR A 473 26.65 11.14 16.51
C TYR A 473 25.27 10.48 16.50
N TYR A 474 25.05 9.54 15.59
CA TYR A 474 23.82 8.75 15.55
C TYR A 474 23.90 7.60 16.57
N THR A 475 22.93 7.54 17.47
CA THR A 475 22.75 6.43 18.39
C THR A 475 21.42 5.77 18.08
N GLY A 476 21.44 4.52 17.68
CA GLY A 476 20.22 3.79 17.31
C GLY A 476 20.42 2.29 17.33
N ALA A 477 19.40 1.58 16.91
CA ALA A 477 19.43 0.15 16.61
C ALA A 477 18.90 -0.08 15.20
N LEU A 478 19.38 -1.12 14.55
CA LEU A 478 18.68 -1.74 13.43
C LEU A 478 17.73 -2.76 14.02
N ALA A 479 16.48 -2.71 13.64
CA ALA A 479 15.47 -3.72 13.95
C ALA A 479 15.29 -4.58 12.70
N LEU A 480 15.24 -5.90 12.89
CA LEU A 480 15.04 -6.85 11.82
C LEU A 480 13.87 -7.76 12.18
N ASP A 481 12.74 -7.52 11.54
CA ASP A 481 11.58 -8.40 11.65
C ASP A 481 11.73 -9.56 10.68
N LEU A 482 11.60 -10.75 11.21
CA LEU A 482 11.75 -12.03 10.51
C LEU A 482 10.47 -12.83 10.60
N PRO A 483 10.19 -13.71 9.63
CA PRO A 483 9.14 -14.71 9.77
C PRO A 483 9.23 -15.47 11.10
N LYS A 484 8.08 -15.84 11.70
CA LYS A 484 8.08 -16.71 12.91
C LYS A 484 8.75 -18.07 12.70
N SER A 485 8.79 -18.53 11.45
CA SER A 485 9.49 -19.75 11.05
C SER A 485 11.02 -19.61 11.07
N ALA A 486 11.57 -18.41 11.18
CA ALA A 486 13.00 -18.20 11.26
C ALA A 486 13.54 -18.74 12.59
N GLY A 487 14.46 -19.69 12.50
CA GLY A 487 15.17 -20.31 13.62
C GLY A 487 16.67 -20.10 13.51
N ASP A 488 17.41 -20.47 14.56
CA ASP A 488 18.88 -20.48 14.61
C ASP A 488 19.55 -19.15 14.17
N VAL A 489 18.90 -18.04 14.55
CA VAL A 489 19.38 -16.71 14.18
C VAL A 489 20.71 -16.38 14.87
N THR A 490 21.72 -16.03 14.09
CA THR A 490 23.04 -15.65 14.59
C THR A 490 23.48 -14.31 13.99
N GLU A 491 24.05 -13.44 14.81
CA GLU A 491 24.61 -12.17 14.39
C GLU A 491 26.13 -12.25 14.30
N ARG A 492 26.72 -11.57 13.30
CA ARG A 492 28.18 -11.45 13.12
C ARG A 492 28.56 -10.04 12.70
N GLY A 493 29.57 -9.50 13.35
CA GLY A 493 30.21 -8.23 12.95
C GLY A 493 29.52 -6.96 13.44
N GLY A 494 28.43 -7.06 14.21
CA GLY A 494 27.78 -5.96 14.87
C GLY A 494 28.24 -5.75 16.32
N THR A 495 27.52 -4.90 17.03
CA THR A 495 27.73 -4.62 18.46
C THR A 495 27.04 -5.63 19.38
N GLY A 496 26.44 -6.65 18.81
CA GLY A 496 25.68 -7.71 19.46
C GLY A 496 24.17 -7.51 19.41
N VAL A 497 23.46 -8.62 19.50
CA VAL A 497 21.99 -8.65 19.56
C VAL A 497 21.55 -8.06 20.89
N VAL A 498 20.72 -7.02 20.85
CA VAL A 498 20.16 -6.40 22.06
C VAL A 498 19.05 -7.25 22.65
N ALA A 499 18.19 -7.77 21.80
CA ALA A 499 17.08 -8.63 22.19
C ALA A 499 16.49 -9.35 20.96
N ILE A 500 15.93 -10.53 21.18
CA ILE A 500 15.12 -11.28 20.22
C ILE A 500 13.77 -11.59 20.88
N GLY A 501 12.67 -11.52 20.14
CA GLY A 501 11.36 -11.93 20.66
C GLY A 501 10.24 -11.76 19.64
N ALA A 502 9.11 -12.38 19.97
CA ALA A 502 7.91 -12.28 19.15
C ALA A 502 7.36 -10.84 19.12
N ASP A 503 6.86 -10.44 17.96
CA ASP A 503 6.14 -9.20 17.74
C ASP A 503 5.02 -9.44 16.72
N GLY A 504 3.84 -9.84 17.20
CA GLY A 504 2.73 -10.26 16.34
C GLY A 504 3.07 -11.47 15.46
N PRO A 505 2.93 -11.37 14.13
CA PRO A 505 3.25 -12.45 13.20
C PRO A 505 4.75 -12.66 12.96
N SER A 506 5.61 -11.78 13.46
CA SER A 506 7.05 -11.77 13.23
C SER A 506 7.85 -12.09 14.51
N ASN A 507 9.15 -12.35 14.36
CA ASN A 507 10.14 -12.26 15.42
C ASN A 507 11.03 -11.05 15.12
N VAL A 508 11.22 -10.16 16.06
CA VAL A 508 12.09 -8.98 15.90
C VAL A 508 13.42 -9.17 16.63
N LEU A 509 14.50 -8.82 15.94
CA LEU A 509 15.88 -8.89 16.40
C LEU A 509 16.43 -7.48 16.65
#